data_36630fd66f3bec5458678b572b650bdc
#
_entry.id   36630fd66f3bec5458678b572b650bdc
#
_cell.length_a   1.000
_cell.length_b   1.000
_cell.length_c   1.000
_cell.angle_alpha   90.00
_cell.angle_beta   90.00
_cell.angle_gamma   90.00
#
_symmetry.space_group_name_H-M   'P 1'
#
loop_
_entity.id
_entity.type
_entity.pdbx_description
1 polymer ?
#
loop_
_entity_poly.entity_id
_entity_poly.type
_entity_poly.pdbx_seq_one_letter_code
_entity_poly.pdbx_strand_id
1 'polypeptide(L)'
;MQTTNAIHMELPPCRYFPLLKRNDGVTQNEDVRYLQRLLHTSGFSVNTDGGFGPKTEQAVLNFQKQQKIVADGIVGPKTWNKLGVCTTIF
;
A
#
# COMPACT_ATOMS: atom_id res chain seq x y z
N MET A 1 -24.34 4.87 24.88
CA MET A 1 -23.89 4.68 24.41
C MET A 1 -23.03 4.97 23.89
N GLN A 2 -22.51 5.07 23.78
CA GLN A 2 -21.79 5.32 23.39
C GLN A 2 -21.01 5.21 22.68
N THR A 3 -20.82 5.19 22.52
CA THR A 3 -20.21 5.14 21.94
C THR A 3 -19.44 5.31 21.32
N THR A 4 -19.21 5.47 21.21
CA THR A 4 -18.70 5.70 20.60
C THR A 4 -17.77 5.81 20.24
N ASN A 5 -17.30 5.84 20.61
CA ASN A 5 -16.45 5.89 20.25
C ASN A 5 -15.67 5.42 19.53
N ALA A 6 -15.43 4.95 20.03
CA ALA A 6 -14.81 3.97 19.33
C ALA A 6 -14.63 4.39 17.98
N ILE A 7 -15.33 5.10 17.76
CA ILE A 7 -15.40 5.47 16.57
C ILE A 7 -14.24 6.02 16.08
N HIS A 8 -13.34 6.25 16.86
CA HIS A 8 -12.26 6.75 16.43
C HIS A 8 -11.43 5.81 15.84
N MET A 9 -11.79 5.35 14.83
CA MET A 9 -11.06 4.61 14.05
C MET A 9 -10.20 5.48 13.26
N GLU A 10 -9.42 6.31 13.87
CA GLU A 10 -8.53 7.11 13.15
C GLU A 10 -7.44 6.26 12.58
N LEU A 11 -7.15 6.43 11.32
CA LEU A 11 -6.05 5.70 10.68
C LEU A 11 -4.71 6.24 11.16
N PRO A 12 -3.70 5.40 11.24
CA PRO A 12 -2.37 5.85 11.63
C PRO A 12 -1.75 6.77 10.58
N PRO A 13 -0.77 7.57 10.95
CA PRO A 13 -0.06 8.40 9.97
C PRO A 13 0.69 7.54 8.97
N CYS A 14 0.65 7.94 7.71
CA CYS A 14 1.32 7.17 6.66
C CYS A 14 2.83 7.12 6.84
N ARG A 15 3.40 8.06 7.59
CA ARG A 15 4.85 8.03 7.82
C ARG A 15 5.31 6.81 8.62
N TYR A 16 4.38 6.12 9.28
CA TYR A 16 4.73 4.93 10.03
C TYR A 16 4.78 3.68 9.12
N PHE A 17 4.35 3.81 7.89
CA PHE A 17 4.36 2.68 6.96
C PHE A 17 5.68 2.63 6.22
N PRO A 18 6.17 1.45 5.88
CA PRO A 18 7.48 1.32 5.24
C PRO A 18 7.48 1.82 3.81
N LEU A 19 8.63 2.29 3.37
CA LEU A 19 8.82 2.61 1.97
C LEU A 19 9.12 1.29 1.28
N LEU A 20 8.36 0.94 0.27
CA LEU A 20 8.57 -0.31 -0.45
C LEU A 20 8.84 -0.04 -1.91
N LYS A 21 9.77 -0.79 -2.47
CA LYS A 21 10.10 -0.69 -3.89
C LYS A 21 10.61 -2.03 -4.36
N ARG A 22 10.75 -2.18 -5.65
CA ARG A 22 11.19 -3.43 -6.24
C ARG A 22 12.51 -3.91 -5.65
N ASN A 23 12.56 -5.17 -5.30
CA ASN A 23 13.74 -5.79 -4.76
C ASN A 23 13.68 -7.28 -5.11
N ASP A 24 14.26 -7.64 -6.24
CA ASP A 24 14.10 -8.97 -6.82
C ASP A 24 14.71 -10.08 -5.98
N GLY A 25 15.62 -9.77 -5.09
CA GLY A 25 16.26 -10.78 -4.28
C GLY A 25 15.56 -11.10 -2.96
N VAL A 26 14.47 -10.39 -2.66
CA VAL A 26 13.80 -10.56 -1.38
C VAL A 26 12.43 -11.13 -1.57
N THR A 27 12.12 -12.20 -0.85
CA THR A 27 10.78 -12.79 -0.87
C THR A 27 10.28 -12.91 0.56
N GLN A 28 9.01 -13.19 0.71
CA GLN A 28 8.40 -13.41 2.04
C GLN A 28 8.48 -12.20 2.97
N ASN A 29 8.45 -11.01 2.41
CA ASN A 29 8.38 -9.79 3.21
C ASN A 29 6.91 -9.53 3.53
N GLU A 30 6.58 -9.45 4.82
CA GLU A 30 5.18 -9.29 5.22
C GLU A 30 4.59 -7.94 4.84
N ASP A 31 5.40 -6.89 4.80
CA ASP A 31 4.92 -5.58 4.37
C ASP A 31 4.57 -5.60 2.89
N VAL A 32 5.37 -6.31 2.10
CA VAL A 32 5.09 -6.47 0.67
C VAL A 32 3.84 -7.32 0.49
N ARG A 33 3.68 -8.38 1.29
CA ARG A 33 2.49 -9.22 1.20
C ARG A 33 1.23 -8.43 1.51
N TYR A 34 1.30 -7.57 2.52
CA TYR A 34 0.18 -6.69 2.87
C TYR A 34 -0.15 -5.75 1.71
N LEU A 35 0.88 -5.13 1.12
CA LEU A 35 0.71 -4.29 -0.06
C LEU A 35 0.02 -5.06 -1.19
N GLN A 36 0.49 -6.28 -1.43
CA GLN A 36 -0.05 -7.10 -2.52
C GLN A 36 -1.53 -7.41 -2.30
N ARG A 37 -1.93 -7.66 -1.05
CA ARG A 37 -3.34 -7.90 -0.74
C ARG A 37 -4.16 -6.64 -1.01
N LEU A 38 -3.64 -5.48 -0.65
CA LEU A 38 -4.34 -4.23 -0.88
C LEU A 38 -4.48 -3.94 -2.37
N LEU A 39 -3.43 -4.21 -3.15
CA LEU A 39 -3.49 -4.05 -4.60
C LEU A 39 -4.54 -4.98 -5.19
N HIS A 40 -4.57 -6.22 -4.73
CA HIS A 40 -5.52 -7.20 -5.22
C HIS A 40 -6.95 -6.76 -4.92
N THR A 41 -7.24 -6.30 -3.70
CA THR A 41 -8.57 -5.84 -3.36
C THR A 41 -8.95 -4.54 -4.06
N SER A 42 -7.95 -3.81 -4.56
CA SER A 42 -8.20 -2.60 -5.33
C SER A 42 -8.38 -2.89 -6.83
N GLY A 43 -8.36 -4.15 -7.21
CA GLY A 43 -8.60 -4.53 -8.60
C GLY A 43 -7.33 -4.75 -9.42
N PHE A 44 -6.15 -4.72 -8.79
CA PHE A 44 -4.90 -4.92 -9.50
C PHE A 44 -4.35 -6.30 -9.13
N SER A 45 -4.58 -7.27 -9.99
CA SER A 45 -4.23 -8.65 -9.72
C SER A 45 -2.73 -8.82 -9.60
N VAL A 46 -2.29 -9.41 -8.51
CA VAL A 46 -0.89 -9.66 -8.26
C VAL A 46 -0.81 -10.81 -7.24
N ASN A 47 0.24 -11.61 -7.32
CA ASN A 47 0.43 -12.69 -6.37
C ASN A 47 0.80 -12.10 -5.01
N THR A 48 0.28 -12.71 -3.94
CA THR A 48 0.57 -12.24 -2.59
C THR A 48 1.67 -13.11 -1.99
N ASP A 49 2.82 -13.11 -2.63
CA ASP A 49 3.93 -13.96 -2.25
C ASP A 49 5.00 -13.28 -1.41
N GLY A 50 4.83 -11.99 -1.14
CA GLY A 50 5.80 -11.24 -0.34
C GLY A 50 7.03 -10.78 -1.11
N GLY A 51 7.06 -10.99 -2.40
CA GLY A 51 8.18 -10.55 -3.24
C GLY A 51 7.81 -9.36 -4.10
N PHE A 52 8.57 -8.29 -4.00
CA PHE A 52 8.30 -7.09 -4.79
C PHE A 52 9.15 -7.16 -6.07
N GLY A 53 8.70 -7.94 -6.98
CA GLY A 53 9.35 -8.09 -8.27
C GLY A 53 8.68 -7.26 -9.36
N PRO A 54 8.96 -7.57 -10.64
CA PRO A 54 8.44 -6.78 -11.76
C PRO A 54 6.93 -6.70 -11.81
N LYS A 55 6.24 -7.78 -11.47
CA LYS A 55 4.77 -7.78 -11.56
C LYS A 55 4.15 -6.92 -10.47
N THR A 56 4.70 -6.96 -9.27
CA THR A 56 4.22 -6.09 -8.19
C THR A 56 4.52 -4.64 -8.53
N GLU A 57 5.71 -4.36 -9.08
CA GLU A 57 6.05 -3.01 -9.49
C GLU A 57 5.05 -2.50 -10.53
N GLN A 58 4.72 -3.33 -11.52
CA GLN A 58 3.77 -2.93 -12.55
C GLN A 58 2.38 -2.65 -11.96
N ALA A 59 1.96 -3.48 -11.00
CA ALA A 59 0.67 -3.26 -10.35
C ALA A 59 0.67 -1.96 -9.56
N VAL A 60 1.78 -1.63 -8.89
CA VAL A 60 1.92 -0.36 -8.18
C VAL A 60 1.84 0.81 -9.17
N LEU A 61 2.56 0.72 -10.28
CA LEU A 61 2.54 1.77 -11.29
C LEU A 61 1.12 1.99 -11.82
N ASN A 62 0.41 0.92 -12.11
CA ASN A 62 -0.96 1.02 -12.63
C ASN A 62 -1.90 1.62 -11.59
N PHE A 63 -1.75 1.22 -10.34
CA PHE A 63 -2.55 1.77 -9.25
C PHE A 63 -2.27 3.27 -9.09
N GLN A 64 -1.00 3.66 -9.10
CA GLN A 64 -0.62 5.07 -8.97
C GLN A 64 -1.19 5.92 -10.10
N LYS A 65 -1.17 5.41 -11.32
CA LYS A 65 -1.74 6.11 -12.47
C LYS A 65 -3.25 6.27 -12.29
N GLN A 66 -3.92 5.23 -11.82
CA GLN A 66 -5.36 5.29 -11.62
C GLN A 66 -5.69 6.32 -10.54
N GLN A 67 -4.88 6.42 -9.50
CA GLN A 67 -5.10 7.36 -8.41
C GLN A 67 -4.60 8.76 -8.73
N LYS A 68 -4.00 8.95 -9.89
CA LYS A 68 -3.49 10.25 -10.33
C LYS A 68 -2.44 10.83 -9.39
N ILE A 69 -1.59 9.96 -8.89
CA ILE A 69 -0.42 10.36 -8.10
C ILE A 69 0.82 9.99 -8.92
N VAL A 70 1.98 10.41 -8.45
CA VAL A 70 3.23 10.14 -9.18
C VAL A 70 3.39 8.63 -9.32
N ALA A 71 3.55 8.17 -10.56
CA ALA A 71 3.69 6.74 -10.84
C ALA A 71 5.17 6.40 -10.97
N ASP A 72 5.81 6.21 -9.83
CA ASP A 72 7.23 5.90 -9.76
C ASP A 72 7.51 4.45 -9.35
N GLY A 73 6.47 3.67 -9.06
CA GLY A 73 6.63 2.29 -8.63
C GLY A 73 7.08 2.13 -7.19
N ILE A 74 7.20 3.23 -6.47
CA ILE A 74 7.64 3.22 -5.07
C ILE A 74 6.43 3.47 -4.19
N VAL A 75 6.26 2.63 -3.18
CA VAL A 75 5.13 2.76 -2.26
C VAL A 75 5.58 3.60 -1.07
N GLY A 76 5.27 4.87 -1.14
CA GLY A 76 5.53 5.81 -0.06
C GLY A 76 4.23 6.28 0.58
N PRO A 77 4.27 7.33 1.40
CA PRO A 77 3.09 7.79 2.14
C PRO A 77 1.87 8.07 1.28
N LYS A 78 2.05 8.69 0.13
CA LYS A 78 0.91 9.00 -0.73
C LYS A 78 0.26 7.74 -1.27
N THR A 79 1.06 6.75 -1.65
CA THR A 79 0.55 5.50 -2.16
C THR A 79 -0.19 4.73 -1.07
N TRP A 80 0.39 4.64 0.13
CA TRP A 80 -0.28 4.00 1.25
C TRP A 80 -1.60 4.70 1.57
N ASN A 81 -1.62 6.05 1.50
CA ASN A 81 -2.83 6.80 1.76
C ASN A 81 -3.92 6.45 0.75
N LYS A 82 -3.56 6.34 -0.52
CA LYS A 82 -4.53 6.00 -1.58
C LYS A 82 -5.01 4.55 -1.45
N LEU A 83 -4.21 3.71 -0.82
CA LEU A 83 -4.64 2.34 -0.51
C LEU A 83 -5.60 2.29 0.69
N GLY A 84 -5.77 3.39 1.39
CA GLY A 84 -6.82 3.51 2.41
C GLY A 84 -6.44 3.06 3.80
N VAL A 85 -5.16 2.86 4.08
CA VAL A 85 -4.73 2.31 5.36
C VAL A 85 -4.09 3.31 6.32
N CYS A 86 -3.90 4.53 5.88
CA CYS A 86 -3.27 5.56 6.71
C CYS A 86 -3.67 6.95 6.24
N THR A 87 -3.35 7.94 7.06
CA THR A 87 -3.67 9.32 6.72
C THR A 87 -2.38 10.12 6.58
N THR A 88 -2.36 11.07 5.67
CA THR A 88 -1.22 11.95 5.49
C THR A 88 -1.30 13.17 6.38
N ILE A 89 -2.28 13.25 7.24
CA ILE A 89 -2.40 14.35 8.16
C ILE A 89 -1.37 14.20 9.25
N PHE A 90 -0.73 15.27 9.60
CA PHE A 90 0.29 15.24 10.62
C PHE A 90 -0.22 15.80 11.93
#